data_885b9999268cee67a27f0b0e2cf2a39a
#
_entry.id   885b9999268cee67a27f0b0e2cf2a39a
#
_cell.length_a   1.000
_cell.length_b   1.000
_cell.length_c   1.000
_cell.angle_alpha   90.00
_cell.angle_beta   90.00
_cell.angle_gamma   90.00
#
_symmetry.space_group_name_H-M   'P 1'
#
loop_
_entity.id
_entity.type
_entity.pdbx_description
1 polymer ?
#
loop_
_entity_poly.entity_id
_entity_poly.type
_entity_poly.pdbx_seq_one_letter_code
_entity_poly.pdbx_strand_id
1 'polypeptide(L)'
;MKQLSDVKFSTLDLVPVRENGSPAQSLRNSLDLAQHVEKFGYTRFWVAEHHNMDGIASSATSVLLGYLAGGTSTIRVGSGGVMLPNHAPLVIAEQFGTLESLYPGRIDLGLGRAPGSDQMTARALRRERSGSADDFPEDVAELARFLGPRTPDQRVIAMPGTGTNVPIWLLGSSLFSAQLAGERGLPYAFASHFAPRFMHEAIRVYRNHFKPSAVLDKPYVMLGVPLVAADTDEQADYLATSVYQRILALMRGQSLVQRPPVKTMDGLWLPHEREAVGDFLGLAMVGSPQKIRAKLEVLIEQTQADELIFTCDLYEHADRLHSYELLAQVMKG
;
A
#
# COMPACT_ATOMS: atom_id res chain seq x y z
N MET A 1 20.26 16.08 5.88
CA MET A 1 19.88 14.68 5.65
C MET A 1 18.81 14.31 6.66
N LYS A 2 17.77 13.60 6.23
CA LYS A 2 16.71 13.13 7.14
C LYS A 2 17.23 12.04 8.08
N GLN A 3 16.76 12.09 9.32
CA GLN A 3 16.96 11.06 10.32
C GLN A 3 15.70 10.21 10.47
N LEU A 4 15.78 9.09 11.18
CA LEU A 4 14.64 8.20 11.42
C LEU A 4 13.45 8.93 12.05
N SER A 5 13.71 9.86 12.97
CA SER A 5 12.70 10.70 13.63
C SER A 5 11.96 11.68 12.69
N ASP A 6 12.52 11.96 11.52
CA ASP A 6 11.92 12.87 10.53
C ASP A 6 10.96 12.17 9.58
N VAL A 7 10.91 10.82 9.62
CA VAL A 7 10.17 10.00 8.67
C VAL A 7 8.89 9.48 9.31
N LYS A 8 7.76 9.63 8.62
CA LYS A 8 6.49 9.06 9.07
C LYS A 8 6.41 7.58 8.76
N PHE A 9 5.75 6.84 9.65
CA PHE A 9 5.50 5.42 9.46
C PHE A 9 4.01 5.17 9.29
N SER A 10 3.70 4.28 8.34
CA SER A 10 2.33 3.94 7.93
C SER A 10 2.22 2.43 7.66
N THR A 11 1.00 1.94 7.53
CA THR A 11 0.71 0.52 7.32
C THR A 11 -0.06 0.33 6.03
N LEU A 12 0.36 -0.65 5.22
CA LEU A 12 -0.39 -1.17 4.08
C LEU A 12 -0.82 -2.61 4.37
N ASP A 13 -2.13 -2.84 4.42
CA ASP A 13 -2.69 -4.17 4.65
C ASP A 13 -3.31 -4.75 3.37
N LEU A 14 -2.92 -5.96 3.02
CA LEU A 14 -3.51 -6.74 1.94
C LEU A 14 -4.66 -7.61 2.45
N VAL A 15 -4.95 -7.59 3.75
CA VAL A 15 -5.95 -8.43 4.41
C VAL A 15 -5.72 -9.92 4.09
N PRO A 16 -4.56 -10.48 4.47
CA PRO A 16 -4.17 -11.82 4.08
C PRO A 16 -5.11 -12.87 4.67
N VAL A 17 -5.50 -13.83 3.83
CA VAL A 17 -6.26 -15.02 4.23
C VAL A 17 -5.27 -16.13 4.51
N ARG A 18 -5.33 -16.69 5.73
CA ARG A 18 -4.45 -17.78 6.14
C ARG A 18 -5.09 -19.16 5.94
N GLU A 19 -4.27 -20.18 5.82
CA GLU A 19 -4.69 -21.56 5.81
C GLU A 19 -5.55 -21.87 7.04
N ASN A 20 -6.66 -22.57 6.87
CA ASN A 20 -7.68 -22.82 7.91
C ASN A 20 -8.33 -21.57 8.51
N GLY A 21 -8.12 -20.40 7.91
CA GLY A 21 -8.80 -19.15 8.26
C GLY A 21 -10.00 -18.85 7.36
N SER A 22 -10.57 -17.66 7.51
CA SER A 22 -11.64 -17.19 6.64
C SER A 22 -11.47 -15.71 6.28
N PRO A 23 -11.99 -15.26 5.12
CA PRO A 23 -12.00 -13.83 4.79
C PRO A 23 -12.64 -12.96 5.88
N ALA A 24 -13.71 -13.43 6.51
CA ALA A 24 -14.38 -12.71 7.60
C ALA A 24 -13.46 -12.51 8.82
N GLN A 25 -12.62 -13.49 9.14
CA GLN A 25 -11.62 -13.33 10.21
C GLN A 25 -10.51 -12.36 9.79
N SER A 26 -10.03 -12.45 8.55
CA SER A 26 -9.01 -11.54 8.02
C SER A 26 -9.47 -10.08 8.03
N LEU A 27 -10.73 -9.81 7.67
CA LEU A 27 -11.32 -8.47 7.73
C LEU A 27 -11.41 -7.94 9.17
N ARG A 28 -11.77 -8.79 10.15
CA ARG A 28 -11.73 -8.40 11.58
C ARG A 28 -10.31 -8.14 12.08
N ASN A 29 -9.36 -8.99 11.69
CA ASN A 29 -7.95 -8.80 12.02
C ASN A 29 -7.39 -7.50 11.42
N SER A 30 -7.85 -7.08 10.23
CA SER A 30 -7.48 -5.80 9.63
C SER A 30 -7.95 -4.61 10.48
N LEU A 31 -9.18 -4.65 11.02
CA LEU A 31 -9.65 -3.62 11.94
C LEU A 31 -8.85 -3.62 13.26
N ASP A 32 -8.63 -4.79 13.85
CA ASP A 32 -7.85 -4.92 15.07
C ASP A 32 -6.41 -4.39 14.87
N LEU A 33 -5.78 -4.71 13.73
CA LEU A 33 -4.48 -4.14 13.36
C LEU A 33 -4.55 -2.62 13.23
N ALA A 34 -5.57 -2.07 12.55
CA ALA A 34 -5.73 -0.62 12.38
C ALA A 34 -5.83 0.11 13.73
N GLN A 35 -6.57 -0.47 14.69
CA GLN A 35 -6.70 0.06 16.05
C GLN A 35 -5.39 -0.02 16.84
N HIS A 36 -4.56 -1.06 16.64
CA HIS A 36 -3.27 -1.19 17.29
C HIS A 36 -2.25 -0.21 16.74
N VAL A 37 -2.12 -0.10 15.41
CA VAL A 37 -1.15 0.85 14.81
C VAL A 37 -1.58 2.31 15.04
N GLU A 38 -2.88 2.59 15.18
CA GLU A 38 -3.36 3.90 15.63
C GLU A 38 -2.82 4.24 17.03
N LYS A 39 -2.93 3.33 17.99
CA LYS A 39 -2.39 3.49 19.37
C LYS A 39 -0.87 3.61 19.39
N PHE A 40 -0.18 2.95 18.46
CA PHE A 40 1.27 3.02 18.34
C PHE A 40 1.77 4.33 17.72
N GLY A 41 0.86 5.14 17.12
CA GLY A 41 1.19 6.44 16.54
C GLY A 41 1.56 6.40 15.05
N TYR A 42 1.14 5.38 14.33
CA TYR A 42 1.28 5.34 12.88
C TYR A 42 0.41 6.42 12.22
N THR A 43 0.89 6.94 11.10
CA THR A 43 0.23 8.06 10.41
C THR A 43 -0.98 7.63 9.61
N ARG A 44 -0.88 6.48 8.89
CA ARG A 44 -1.91 5.97 7.97
C ARG A 44 -2.05 4.47 8.04
N PHE A 45 -3.27 4.03 7.74
CA PHE A 45 -3.61 2.64 7.46
C PHE A 45 -4.25 2.55 6.08
N TRP A 46 -3.53 2.01 5.12
CA TRP A 46 -4.04 1.81 3.76
C TRP A 46 -4.35 0.35 3.50
N VAL A 47 -5.32 0.09 2.63
CA VAL A 47 -5.61 -1.25 2.14
C VAL A 47 -5.45 -1.31 0.62
N ALA A 48 -4.92 -2.45 0.15
CA ALA A 48 -4.75 -2.68 -1.28
C ALA A 48 -6.08 -3.01 -1.98
N GLU A 49 -6.07 -3.02 -3.32
CA GLU A 49 -7.11 -3.59 -4.17
C GLU A 49 -6.52 -4.72 -5.00
N HIS A 50 -6.97 -5.94 -4.76
CA HIS A 50 -6.63 -7.10 -5.57
C HIS A 50 -7.86 -7.94 -5.84
N HIS A 51 -7.97 -8.45 -7.07
CA HIS A 51 -9.10 -9.26 -7.52
C HIS A 51 -8.61 -10.65 -7.94
N ASN A 52 -9.49 -11.66 -7.81
CA ASN A 52 -9.22 -13.04 -8.18
C ASN A 52 -7.97 -13.65 -7.50
N MET A 53 -7.72 -13.28 -6.25
CA MET A 53 -6.62 -13.79 -5.43
C MET A 53 -7.18 -14.37 -4.13
N ASP A 54 -7.12 -15.68 -3.97
CA ASP A 54 -7.72 -16.42 -2.85
C ASP A 54 -7.09 -16.10 -1.47
N GLY A 55 -5.84 -15.66 -1.47
CA GLY A 55 -5.10 -15.28 -0.27
C GLY A 55 -5.22 -13.80 0.13
N ILE A 56 -6.08 -13.00 -0.54
CA ILE A 56 -6.23 -11.56 -0.30
C ILE A 56 -7.72 -11.21 -0.22
N ALA A 57 -8.16 -10.62 0.90
CA ALA A 57 -9.57 -10.27 1.10
C ALA A 57 -9.87 -8.78 0.83
N SER A 58 -8.88 -7.95 0.47
CA SER A 58 -9.06 -6.52 0.18
C SER A 58 -9.40 -6.23 -1.29
N SER A 59 -10.51 -6.76 -1.78
CA SER A 59 -10.97 -6.48 -3.16
C SER A 59 -11.96 -5.31 -3.25
N ALA A 60 -12.86 -5.15 -2.27
CA ALA A 60 -13.80 -4.05 -2.20
C ALA A 60 -13.27 -2.93 -1.30
N THR A 61 -12.25 -2.23 -1.78
CA THR A 61 -11.42 -1.30 -0.99
C THR A 61 -12.26 -0.22 -0.30
N SER A 62 -13.13 0.50 -1.01
CA SER A 62 -13.94 1.57 -0.42
C SER A 62 -14.92 1.08 0.66
N VAL A 63 -15.49 -0.13 0.50
CA VAL A 63 -16.35 -0.75 1.51
C VAL A 63 -15.56 -1.06 2.78
N LEU A 64 -14.37 -1.64 2.62
CA LEU A 64 -13.49 -1.96 3.74
C LEU A 64 -13.00 -0.70 4.46
N LEU A 65 -12.68 0.36 3.71
CA LEU A 65 -12.27 1.64 4.30
C LEU A 65 -13.35 2.25 5.20
N GLY A 66 -14.63 2.14 4.82
CA GLY A 66 -15.75 2.57 5.66
C GLY A 66 -15.82 1.82 6.99
N TYR A 67 -15.58 0.50 6.96
CA TYR A 67 -15.51 -0.34 8.17
C TYR A 67 -14.32 0.02 9.07
N LEU A 68 -13.14 0.22 8.48
CA LEU A 68 -11.91 0.57 9.20
C LEU A 68 -12.00 1.98 9.81
N ALA A 69 -12.47 2.96 9.04
CA ALA A 69 -12.62 4.33 9.50
C ALA A 69 -13.65 4.46 10.63
N GLY A 70 -14.74 3.68 10.56
CA GLY A 70 -15.75 3.61 11.63
C GLY A 70 -15.26 2.92 12.91
N GLY A 71 -14.24 2.08 12.81
CA GLY A 71 -13.66 1.37 13.97
C GLY A 71 -12.37 2.00 14.52
N THR A 72 -11.92 3.12 13.96
CA THR A 72 -10.74 3.90 14.39
C THR A 72 -11.11 5.36 14.59
N SER A 73 -10.24 6.17 15.20
CA SER A 73 -10.60 7.53 15.64
C SER A 73 -9.76 8.63 14.99
N THR A 74 -8.46 8.45 14.85
CA THR A 74 -7.48 9.49 14.48
C THR A 74 -6.60 9.15 13.29
N ILE A 75 -6.28 7.86 13.11
CA ILE A 75 -5.43 7.41 12.02
C ILE A 75 -6.08 7.71 10.66
N ARG A 76 -5.29 8.15 9.69
CA ARG A 76 -5.77 8.32 8.32
C ARG A 76 -5.99 6.95 7.70
N VAL A 77 -7.08 6.80 6.96
CA VAL A 77 -7.47 5.55 6.31
C VAL A 77 -7.53 5.78 4.80
N GLY A 78 -6.99 4.86 4.02
CA GLY A 78 -6.95 5.10 2.58
C GLY A 78 -6.68 3.86 1.73
N SER A 79 -6.70 4.04 0.42
CA SER A 79 -6.37 3.01 -0.54
C SER A 79 -4.89 3.03 -0.90
N GLY A 80 -4.29 1.85 -0.96
CA GLY A 80 -2.91 1.67 -1.37
C GLY A 80 -2.72 0.60 -2.47
N GLY A 81 -3.51 0.76 -3.60
CA GLY A 81 -4.40 1.81 -4.12
C GLY A 81 -5.65 1.25 -4.78
N VAL A 82 -6.56 2.16 -5.11
CA VAL A 82 -7.60 1.85 -6.08
C VAL A 82 -6.96 1.67 -7.45
N MET A 83 -7.24 0.56 -8.11
CA MET A 83 -6.80 0.30 -9.48
C MET A 83 -7.73 1.02 -10.46
N LEU A 84 -7.49 2.33 -10.64
CA LEU A 84 -8.40 3.25 -11.34
C LEU A 84 -8.84 2.76 -12.73
N PRO A 85 -7.99 2.07 -13.53
CA PRO A 85 -8.44 1.49 -14.79
C PRO A 85 -9.60 0.49 -14.67
N ASN A 86 -9.90 -0.07 -13.52
CA ASN A 86 -11.04 -0.97 -13.28
C ASN A 86 -12.34 -0.22 -12.96
N HIS A 87 -12.30 1.09 -12.76
CA HIS A 87 -13.41 1.88 -12.22
C HIS A 87 -13.77 3.08 -13.09
N ALA A 88 -14.99 3.58 -12.97
CA ALA A 88 -15.36 4.89 -13.48
C ALA A 88 -14.93 5.97 -12.48
N PRO A 89 -14.22 7.03 -12.92
CA PRO A 89 -13.78 8.12 -12.01
C PRO A 89 -14.91 8.73 -11.18
N LEU A 90 -16.10 8.90 -11.76
CA LEU A 90 -17.28 9.39 -11.05
C LEU A 90 -17.64 8.52 -9.84
N VAL A 91 -17.67 7.19 -10.01
CA VAL A 91 -18.03 6.26 -8.93
C VAL A 91 -17.00 6.30 -7.80
N ILE A 92 -15.71 6.38 -8.14
CA ILE A 92 -14.65 6.52 -7.12
C ILE A 92 -14.76 7.86 -6.38
N ALA A 93 -15.05 8.96 -7.09
CA ALA A 93 -15.29 10.27 -6.46
C ALA A 93 -16.47 10.25 -5.50
N GLU A 94 -17.57 9.57 -5.85
CA GLU A 94 -18.75 9.42 -4.98
C GLU A 94 -18.43 8.55 -3.75
N GLN A 95 -17.72 7.43 -3.93
CA GLN A 95 -17.35 6.53 -2.83
C GLN A 95 -16.40 7.22 -1.83
N PHE A 96 -15.32 7.85 -2.32
CA PHE A 96 -14.35 8.51 -1.45
C PHE A 96 -14.88 9.83 -0.89
N GLY A 97 -15.75 10.52 -1.62
CA GLY A 97 -16.49 11.67 -1.12
C GLY A 97 -17.46 11.29 0.01
N THR A 98 -18.11 10.12 -0.09
CA THR A 98 -18.94 9.58 1.00
C THR A 98 -18.09 9.29 2.23
N LEU A 99 -16.93 8.62 2.05
CA LEU A 99 -16.00 8.34 3.15
C LEU A 99 -15.51 9.64 3.82
N GLU A 100 -15.09 10.64 3.05
CA GLU A 100 -14.62 11.93 3.59
C GLU A 100 -15.73 12.68 4.32
N SER A 101 -16.98 12.63 3.81
CA SER A 101 -18.14 13.23 4.47
C SER A 101 -18.46 12.58 5.82
N LEU A 102 -18.25 11.26 5.94
CA LEU A 102 -18.46 10.51 7.18
C LEU A 102 -17.27 10.62 8.15
N TYR A 103 -16.06 10.74 7.64
CA TYR A 103 -14.81 10.74 8.41
C TYR A 103 -13.89 11.89 7.97
N PRO A 104 -14.28 13.15 8.20
CA PRO A 104 -13.61 14.33 7.65
C PRO A 104 -12.13 14.41 8.03
N GLY A 105 -11.29 14.71 7.04
CA GLY A 105 -9.85 14.91 7.21
C GLY A 105 -9.03 13.63 7.40
N ARG A 106 -9.67 12.44 7.32
CA ARG A 106 -9.01 11.15 7.58
C ARG A 106 -8.83 10.27 6.35
N ILE A 107 -9.37 10.64 5.21
CA ILE A 107 -9.41 9.79 4.02
C ILE A 107 -8.26 10.14 3.06
N ASP A 108 -7.61 9.12 2.52
CA ASP A 108 -6.62 9.22 1.44
C ASP A 108 -7.05 8.37 0.24
N LEU A 109 -6.84 8.88 -0.97
CA LEU A 109 -7.13 8.17 -2.21
C LEU A 109 -5.85 7.89 -2.97
N GLY A 110 -5.26 6.73 -2.75
CA GLY A 110 -4.14 6.25 -3.54
C GLY A 110 -4.61 5.55 -4.81
N LEU A 111 -4.02 5.88 -5.95
CA LEU A 111 -4.40 5.42 -7.29
C LEU A 111 -3.29 4.65 -7.97
N GLY A 112 -3.58 3.43 -8.45
CA GLY A 112 -2.70 2.61 -9.25
C GLY A 112 -3.14 2.54 -10.72
N ARG A 113 -2.17 2.47 -11.64
CA ARG A 113 -2.41 2.30 -13.08
C ARG A 113 -2.61 0.84 -13.49
N ALA A 114 -1.94 -0.09 -12.81
CA ALA A 114 -2.04 -1.50 -13.14
C ALA A 114 -3.46 -2.02 -12.87
N PRO A 115 -3.99 -2.94 -13.68
CA PRO A 115 -5.32 -3.51 -13.44
C PRO A 115 -5.38 -4.39 -12.18
N GLY A 116 -4.25 -4.71 -11.56
CA GLY A 116 -4.19 -5.51 -10.33
C GLY A 116 -4.71 -6.95 -10.48
N SER A 117 -4.85 -7.44 -11.72
CA SER A 117 -5.47 -8.73 -12.04
C SER A 117 -5.07 -9.24 -13.42
N ASP A 118 -5.40 -10.51 -13.72
CA ASP A 118 -5.26 -11.12 -15.04
C ASP A 118 -6.32 -10.61 -16.04
N GLN A 119 -6.15 -10.93 -17.34
CA GLN A 119 -7.05 -10.48 -18.40
C GLN A 119 -8.50 -10.97 -18.25
N MET A 120 -8.73 -12.17 -17.72
CA MET A 120 -10.10 -12.70 -17.50
C MET A 120 -10.80 -11.88 -16.41
N THR A 121 -10.10 -11.60 -15.33
CA THR A 121 -10.58 -10.76 -14.23
C THR A 121 -10.83 -9.33 -14.69
N ALA A 122 -9.93 -8.75 -15.49
CA ALA A 122 -10.13 -7.41 -16.06
C ALA A 122 -11.42 -7.34 -16.91
N ARG A 123 -11.72 -8.38 -17.72
CA ARG A 123 -12.98 -8.49 -18.46
C ARG A 123 -14.20 -8.64 -17.55
N ALA A 124 -14.09 -9.35 -16.44
CA ALA A 124 -15.17 -9.50 -15.47
C ALA A 124 -15.49 -8.20 -14.75
N LEU A 125 -14.47 -7.39 -14.47
CA LEU A 125 -14.62 -6.07 -13.82
C LEU A 125 -15.16 -5.01 -14.79
N ARG A 126 -14.77 -5.08 -16.07
CA ARG A 126 -15.04 -4.04 -17.05
C ARG A 126 -15.43 -4.64 -18.40
N ARG A 127 -16.73 -4.96 -18.55
CA ARG A 127 -17.24 -5.68 -19.74
C ARG A 127 -17.12 -4.95 -21.07
N GLU A 128 -17.07 -3.61 -21.12
CA GLU A 128 -17.24 -2.84 -22.38
C GLU A 128 -16.38 -1.58 -22.50
N ARG A 129 -15.30 -1.43 -21.77
CA ARG A 129 -14.50 -0.20 -21.92
C ARG A 129 -13.35 -0.38 -22.91
N SER A 130 -13.38 0.41 -23.97
CA SER A 130 -12.28 0.63 -24.92
C SER A 130 -11.10 1.41 -24.33
N GLY A 131 -11.17 1.79 -23.03
CA GLY A 131 -10.14 2.53 -22.33
C GLY A 131 -8.94 1.64 -22.02
N SER A 132 -7.77 2.11 -22.40
CA SER A 132 -6.49 1.47 -22.10
C SER A 132 -5.88 2.01 -20.79
N ALA A 133 -4.84 1.36 -20.29
CA ALA A 133 -4.03 1.93 -19.21
C ALA A 133 -3.38 3.28 -19.62
N ASP A 134 -3.47 3.64 -20.89
CA ASP A 134 -2.97 4.91 -21.45
C ASP A 134 -3.89 6.09 -21.09
N ASP A 135 -5.18 5.84 -20.78
CA ASP A 135 -6.14 6.87 -20.33
C ASP A 135 -5.99 7.23 -18.84
N PHE A 136 -5.08 6.58 -18.13
CA PHE A 136 -4.89 6.79 -16.69
C PHE A 136 -4.63 8.26 -16.30
N PRO A 137 -3.82 9.06 -17.03
CA PRO A 137 -3.63 10.47 -16.70
C PRO A 137 -4.90 11.31 -16.81
N GLU A 138 -5.77 11.01 -17.79
CA GLU A 138 -7.05 11.65 -18.03
C GLU A 138 -8.06 11.25 -16.95
N ASP A 139 -8.12 9.96 -16.60
CA ASP A 139 -8.96 9.43 -15.52
C ASP A 139 -8.59 10.08 -14.16
N VAL A 140 -7.30 10.26 -13.88
CA VAL A 140 -6.81 10.97 -12.67
C VAL A 140 -7.24 12.44 -12.68
N ALA A 141 -7.12 13.11 -13.83
CA ALA A 141 -7.54 14.50 -13.96
C ALA A 141 -9.06 14.68 -13.81
N GLU A 142 -9.84 13.76 -14.38
CA GLU A 142 -11.29 13.73 -14.25
C GLU A 142 -11.72 13.52 -12.80
N LEU A 143 -11.10 12.54 -12.12
CA LEU A 143 -11.36 12.25 -10.70
C LEU A 143 -11.03 13.46 -9.81
N ALA A 144 -9.88 14.11 -10.04
CA ALA A 144 -9.49 15.31 -9.31
C ALA A 144 -10.50 16.45 -9.50
N ARG A 145 -11.04 16.60 -10.72
CA ARG A 145 -12.08 17.58 -11.02
C ARG A 145 -13.40 17.27 -10.29
N PHE A 146 -13.79 15.99 -10.19
CA PHE A 146 -14.99 15.60 -9.45
C PHE A 146 -14.89 15.85 -7.94
N LEU A 147 -13.71 15.68 -7.37
CA LEU A 147 -13.46 15.92 -5.93
C LEU A 147 -13.20 17.40 -5.60
N GLY A 148 -12.81 18.19 -6.59
CA GLY A 148 -12.54 19.62 -6.47
C GLY A 148 -13.81 20.48 -6.34
N PRO A 149 -13.65 21.81 -6.17
CA PRO A 149 -14.76 22.74 -6.19
C PRO A 149 -15.54 22.68 -7.51
N ARG A 150 -16.86 22.78 -7.41
CA ARG A 150 -17.72 22.80 -8.59
C ARG A 150 -17.43 24.03 -9.47
N THR A 151 -17.27 23.81 -10.79
CA THR A 151 -17.17 24.88 -11.77
C THR A 151 -18.56 25.16 -12.42
N PRO A 152 -18.83 26.38 -12.91
CA PRO A 152 -20.15 26.76 -13.46
C PRO A 152 -20.59 25.93 -14.67
N ASP A 153 -19.63 25.41 -15.46
CA ASP A 153 -19.85 24.62 -16.66
C ASP A 153 -19.93 23.10 -16.38
N GLN A 154 -19.66 22.67 -15.15
CA GLN A 154 -19.69 21.27 -14.76
C GLN A 154 -21.13 20.74 -14.68
N ARG A 155 -21.52 19.91 -15.66
CA ARG A 155 -22.85 19.31 -15.75
C ARG A 155 -23.00 18.04 -14.92
N VAL A 156 -21.92 17.24 -14.79
CA VAL A 156 -21.88 16.02 -13.99
C VAL A 156 -21.15 16.33 -12.69
N ILE A 157 -21.79 16.05 -11.57
CA ILE A 157 -21.23 16.26 -10.23
C ILE A 157 -21.16 14.93 -9.47
N ALA A 158 -20.14 14.78 -8.66
CA ALA A 158 -19.99 13.61 -7.77
C ALA A 158 -20.57 13.96 -6.38
N MET A 159 -21.78 13.49 -6.05
CA MET A 159 -22.34 13.71 -4.71
C MET A 159 -22.12 12.50 -3.82
N PRO A 160 -21.58 12.70 -2.61
CA PRO A 160 -21.20 13.96 -1.95
C PRO A 160 -19.73 14.41 -2.18
N GLY A 161 -19.02 13.85 -3.18
CA GLY A 161 -17.57 14.05 -3.40
C GLY A 161 -17.16 15.47 -3.81
N THR A 162 -18.03 16.19 -4.53
CA THR A 162 -17.71 17.53 -5.02
C THR A 162 -17.36 18.50 -3.90
N GLY A 163 -16.18 19.09 -3.98
CA GLY A 163 -15.67 20.07 -2.99
C GLY A 163 -14.99 19.44 -1.77
N THR A 164 -14.92 18.10 -1.68
CA THR A 164 -14.26 17.41 -0.54
C THR A 164 -12.74 17.51 -0.58
N ASN A 165 -12.17 17.67 -1.78
CA ASN A 165 -10.71 17.74 -1.98
C ASN A 165 -9.95 16.57 -1.32
N VAL A 166 -10.49 15.35 -1.38
CA VAL A 166 -9.83 14.15 -0.85
C VAL A 166 -8.41 14.07 -1.39
N PRO A 167 -7.37 13.94 -0.54
CA PRO A 167 -5.99 13.86 -0.99
C PRO A 167 -5.74 12.68 -1.93
N ILE A 168 -5.29 12.98 -3.16
CA ILE A 168 -4.93 11.99 -4.17
C ILE A 168 -3.44 11.71 -4.09
N TRP A 169 -3.08 10.42 -4.11
CA TRP A 169 -1.72 9.89 -4.19
C TRP A 169 -1.57 9.08 -5.47
N LEU A 170 -0.44 9.19 -6.14
CA LEU A 170 -0.11 8.26 -7.22
C LEU A 170 0.83 7.18 -6.74
N LEU A 171 0.49 5.94 -7.10
CA LEU A 171 1.21 4.74 -6.69
C LEU A 171 1.79 4.04 -7.93
N GLY A 172 2.90 3.35 -7.73
CA GLY A 172 3.43 2.49 -8.78
C GLY A 172 4.80 1.95 -8.51
N SER A 173 5.21 1.01 -9.36
CA SER A 173 6.54 0.41 -9.39
C SER A 173 7.32 0.75 -10.65
N SER A 174 6.83 1.71 -11.45
CA SER A 174 7.40 2.12 -12.73
C SER A 174 7.74 3.61 -12.76
N LEU A 175 8.58 3.99 -13.71
CA LEU A 175 8.96 5.39 -13.91
C LEU A 175 7.80 6.27 -14.40
N PHE A 176 6.80 5.69 -15.08
CA PHE A 176 5.63 6.41 -15.56
C PHE A 176 4.84 7.08 -14.44
N SER A 177 4.49 6.33 -13.37
CA SER A 177 3.74 6.90 -12.24
C SER A 177 4.56 7.95 -11.48
N ALA A 178 5.89 7.77 -11.43
CA ALA A 178 6.82 8.74 -10.84
C ALA A 178 6.80 10.07 -11.60
N GLN A 179 6.91 10.01 -12.92
CA GLN A 179 6.87 11.18 -13.78
C GLN A 179 5.52 11.90 -13.68
N LEU A 180 4.42 11.16 -13.83
CA LEU A 180 3.06 11.72 -13.75
C LEU A 180 2.79 12.40 -12.40
N ALA A 181 3.20 11.77 -11.29
CA ALA A 181 3.07 12.35 -9.96
C ALA A 181 3.85 13.67 -9.84
N GLY A 182 5.08 13.71 -10.36
CA GLY A 182 5.90 14.90 -10.38
C GLY A 182 5.28 16.03 -11.21
N GLU A 183 4.85 15.75 -12.44
CA GLU A 183 4.23 16.73 -13.35
C GLU A 183 2.92 17.29 -12.79
N ARG A 184 2.15 16.49 -12.03
CA ARG A 184 0.90 16.89 -11.38
C ARG A 184 1.08 17.52 -10.00
N GLY A 185 2.29 17.53 -9.45
CA GLY A 185 2.57 18.03 -8.09
C GLY A 185 1.84 17.24 -7.01
N LEU A 186 1.68 15.92 -7.21
CA LEU A 186 1.01 15.01 -6.28
C LEU A 186 2.03 14.22 -5.45
N PRO A 187 1.66 13.76 -4.23
CA PRO A 187 2.50 12.86 -3.47
C PRO A 187 2.62 11.50 -4.18
N TYR A 188 3.80 10.91 -4.08
CA TYR A 188 4.16 9.68 -4.78
C TYR A 188 4.50 8.55 -3.81
N ALA A 189 3.89 7.38 -3.99
CA ALA A 189 4.21 6.18 -3.25
C ALA A 189 4.79 5.10 -4.16
N PHE A 190 6.05 4.73 -3.93
CA PHE A 190 6.71 3.68 -4.71
C PHE A 190 6.50 2.30 -4.06
N ALA A 191 6.04 1.34 -4.86
CA ALA A 191 5.73 -0.01 -4.40
C ALA A 191 7.00 -0.90 -4.29
N SER A 192 7.98 -0.45 -3.52
CA SER A 192 9.26 -1.15 -3.34
C SER A 192 9.16 -2.46 -2.57
N HIS A 193 8.03 -2.73 -1.93
CA HIS A 193 7.76 -3.98 -1.24
C HIS A 193 7.64 -5.20 -2.18
N PHE A 194 7.49 -4.99 -3.49
CA PHE A 194 7.51 -6.07 -4.49
C PHE A 194 8.34 -5.74 -5.75
N ALA A 195 8.80 -4.49 -5.93
CA ALA A 195 9.59 -4.08 -7.09
C ALA A 195 10.73 -3.14 -6.69
N PRO A 196 11.69 -3.55 -5.85
CA PRO A 196 12.73 -2.66 -5.31
C PRO A 196 13.70 -2.13 -6.36
N ARG A 197 13.88 -2.87 -7.46
CA ARG A 197 14.93 -2.63 -8.47
C ARG A 197 14.96 -1.20 -9.05
N PHE A 198 13.79 -0.60 -9.31
CA PHE A 198 13.70 0.72 -9.92
C PHE A 198 13.46 1.86 -8.93
N MET A 199 13.51 1.58 -7.63
CA MET A 199 13.14 2.54 -6.59
C MET A 199 13.94 3.85 -6.67
N HIS A 200 15.26 3.76 -6.71
CA HIS A 200 16.12 4.96 -6.75
C HIS A 200 15.92 5.79 -8.02
N GLU A 201 15.75 5.12 -9.15
CA GLU A 201 15.48 5.81 -10.41
C GLU A 201 14.10 6.49 -10.40
N ALA A 202 13.07 5.82 -9.90
CA ALA A 202 11.74 6.38 -9.79
C ALA A 202 11.69 7.60 -8.86
N ILE A 203 12.37 7.55 -7.71
CA ILE A 203 12.50 8.71 -6.80
C ILE A 203 13.18 9.88 -7.52
N ARG A 204 14.25 9.63 -8.26
CA ARG A 204 14.97 10.65 -9.05
C ARG A 204 14.06 11.24 -10.13
N VAL A 205 13.36 10.42 -10.89
CA VAL A 205 12.40 10.86 -11.92
C VAL A 205 11.32 11.73 -11.31
N TYR A 206 10.68 11.28 -10.22
CA TYR A 206 9.67 12.04 -9.52
C TYR A 206 10.16 13.42 -9.09
N ARG A 207 11.31 13.49 -8.41
CA ARG A 207 11.89 14.75 -7.92
C ARG A 207 12.28 15.71 -9.04
N ASN A 208 12.81 15.18 -10.14
CA ASN A 208 13.23 15.98 -11.30
C ASN A 208 12.05 16.57 -12.09
N HIS A 209 10.89 15.87 -12.11
CA HIS A 209 9.69 16.32 -12.82
C HIS A 209 8.71 17.07 -11.92
N PHE A 210 9.02 17.18 -10.63
CA PHE A 210 8.09 17.77 -9.68
C PHE A 210 7.84 19.26 -9.98
N LYS A 211 6.55 19.59 -10.07
CA LYS A 211 6.06 20.96 -10.21
C LYS A 211 5.19 21.27 -8.99
N PRO A 212 5.46 22.35 -8.24
CA PRO A 212 4.59 22.79 -7.15
C PRO A 212 3.14 22.91 -7.61
N SER A 213 2.20 22.51 -6.76
CA SER A 213 0.77 22.56 -7.00
C SER A 213 0.02 23.12 -5.79
N ALA A 214 -1.30 23.20 -5.87
CA ALA A 214 -2.13 23.53 -4.70
C ALA A 214 -2.10 22.43 -3.61
N VAL A 215 -1.57 21.23 -3.92
CA VAL A 215 -1.48 20.10 -3.00
C VAL A 215 -0.14 20.07 -2.28
N LEU A 216 0.96 20.32 -3.00
CA LEU A 216 2.33 20.21 -2.48
C LEU A 216 3.23 21.33 -3.03
N ASP A 217 3.98 21.98 -2.15
CA ASP A 217 5.03 22.93 -2.51
C ASP A 217 6.36 22.26 -2.86
N LYS A 218 6.59 21.05 -2.37
CA LYS A 218 7.81 20.24 -2.55
C LYS A 218 7.48 18.75 -2.68
N PRO A 219 8.37 17.94 -3.31
CA PRO A 219 8.18 16.50 -3.45
C PRO A 219 7.91 15.81 -2.12
N TYR A 220 6.97 14.85 -2.12
CA TYR A 220 6.69 13.97 -0.99
C TYR A 220 6.76 12.51 -1.44
N VAL A 221 7.75 11.76 -0.92
CA VAL A 221 8.05 10.37 -1.31
C VAL A 221 7.67 9.43 -0.18
N MET A 222 6.81 8.44 -0.48
CA MET A 222 6.51 7.29 0.37
C MET A 222 7.10 6.02 -0.26
N LEU A 223 7.65 5.12 0.56
CA LEU A 223 8.20 3.84 0.10
C LEU A 223 7.51 2.67 0.79
N GLY A 224 7.11 1.67 0.00
CA GLY A 224 6.57 0.41 0.50
C GLY A 224 7.69 -0.53 0.98
N VAL A 225 7.61 -1.03 2.22
CA VAL A 225 8.65 -1.82 2.85
C VAL A 225 8.05 -3.07 3.51
N PRO A 226 8.48 -4.30 3.15
CA PRO A 226 8.07 -5.50 3.88
C PRO A 226 8.69 -5.53 5.27
N LEU A 227 7.92 -5.95 6.27
CA LEU A 227 8.31 -6.00 7.68
C LEU A 227 8.11 -7.39 8.28
N VAL A 228 9.12 -7.90 8.94
CA VAL A 228 9.09 -9.06 9.84
C VAL A 228 9.97 -8.73 11.04
N ALA A 229 9.41 -8.09 12.06
CA ALA A 229 10.10 -7.81 13.30
C ALA A 229 9.74 -8.86 14.36
N ALA A 230 10.73 -9.31 15.11
CA ALA A 230 10.57 -10.18 16.27
C ALA A 230 11.60 -9.79 17.34
N ASP A 231 11.49 -10.37 18.55
CA ASP A 231 12.38 -10.05 19.66
C ASP A 231 13.84 -10.43 19.37
N THR A 232 14.07 -11.48 18.57
CA THR A 232 15.39 -11.92 18.11
C THR A 232 15.46 -12.09 16.59
N ASP A 233 16.67 -12.05 16.05
CA ASP A 233 16.90 -12.28 14.62
C ASP A 233 16.47 -13.69 14.20
N GLU A 234 16.75 -14.71 15.02
CA GLU A 234 16.39 -16.10 14.76
C GLU A 234 14.87 -16.29 14.68
N GLN A 235 14.13 -15.64 15.56
CA GLN A 235 12.66 -15.68 15.53
C GLN A 235 12.13 -14.98 14.30
N ALA A 236 12.66 -13.81 13.94
CA ALA A 236 12.27 -13.09 12.74
C ALA A 236 12.56 -13.92 11.47
N ASP A 237 13.71 -14.58 11.38
CA ASP A 237 14.07 -15.45 10.26
C ASP A 237 13.11 -16.66 10.16
N TYR A 238 12.71 -17.25 11.29
CA TYR A 238 11.69 -18.30 11.32
C TYR A 238 10.34 -17.80 10.81
N LEU A 239 9.83 -16.68 11.32
CA LEU A 239 8.55 -16.10 10.92
C LEU A 239 8.55 -15.68 9.43
N ALA A 240 9.68 -15.19 8.92
CA ALA A 240 9.84 -14.78 7.53
C ALA A 240 9.62 -15.93 6.53
N THR A 241 9.80 -17.20 6.97
CA THR A 241 9.57 -18.36 6.10
C THR A 241 8.12 -18.45 5.62
N SER A 242 7.13 -17.95 6.36
CA SER A 242 5.75 -17.84 5.91
C SER A 242 5.63 -16.85 4.73
N VAL A 243 6.34 -15.73 4.79
CA VAL A 243 6.38 -14.73 3.70
C VAL A 243 7.09 -15.31 2.48
N TYR A 244 8.21 -16.01 2.67
CA TYR A 244 8.96 -16.65 1.58
C TYR A 244 8.10 -17.69 0.84
N GLN A 245 7.34 -18.52 1.57
CA GLN A 245 6.40 -19.48 1.00
C GLN A 245 5.34 -18.78 0.14
N ARG A 246 4.80 -17.64 0.59
CA ARG A 246 3.78 -16.88 -0.15
C ARG A 246 4.35 -16.26 -1.44
N ILE A 247 5.55 -15.65 -1.39
CA ILE A 247 6.20 -15.11 -2.57
C ILE A 247 6.55 -16.22 -3.56
N LEU A 248 7.03 -17.36 -3.07
CA LEU A 248 7.29 -18.53 -3.90
C LEU A 248 6.00 -19.04 -4.58
N ALA A 249 4.89 -19.10 -3.86
CA ALA A 249 3.57 -19.46 -4.41
C ALA A 249 3.12 -18.47 -5.50
N LEU A 250 3.32 -17.17 -5.28
CA LEU A 250 3.04 -16.12 -6.27
C LEU A 250 3.84 -16.35 -7.56
N MET A 251 5.14 -16.62 -7.46
CA MET A 251 6.01 -16.88 -8.61
C MET A 251 5.62 -18.14 -9.37
N ARG A 252 5.09 -19.14 -8.68
CA ARG A 252 4.61 -20.40 -9.25
C ARG A 252 3.16 -20.34 -9.76
N GLY A 253 2.46 -19.21 -9.61
CA GLY A 253 1.04 -19.08 -9.95
C GLY A 253 0.13 -19.99 -9.10
N GLN A 254 0.51 -20.26 -7.85
CA GLN A 254 -0.22 -21.07 -6.89
C GLN A 254 -1.09 -20.21 -5.96
N SER A 255 -1.92 -20.85 -5.14
CA SER A 255 -2.73 -20.21 -4.10
C SER A 255 -1.87 -19.34 -3.18
N LEU A 256 -2.34 -18.12 -2.93
CA LEU A 256 -1.68 -17.14 -2.06
C LEU A 256 -2.16 -17.20 -0.60
N VAL A 257 -2.97 -18.19 -0.26
CA VAL A 257 -3.37 -18.46 1.12
C VAL A 257 -2.12 -18.64 1.98
N GLN A 258 -2.04 -17.87 3.05
CA GLN A 258 -0.88 -17.86 3.94
C GLN A 258 -0.70 -19.20 4.65
N ARG A 259 0.53 -19.72 4.62
CA ARG A 259 0.92 -20.96 5.29
C ARG A 259 1.71 -20.65 6.57
N PRO A 260 1.65 -21.55 7.58
CA PRO A 260 2.44 -21.39 8.80
C PRO A 260 3.95 -21.36 8.49
N PRO A 261 4.75 -20.70 9.33
CA PRO A 261 6.20 -20.70 9.18
C PRO A 261 6.78 -22.12 9.35
N VAL A 262 7.90 -22.36 8.69
CA VAL A 262 8.63 -23.64 8.71
C VAL A 262 10.04 -23.46 9.27
N LYS A 263 10.64 -24.53 9.81
CA LYS A 263 11.98 -24.46 10.39
C LYS A 263 13.06 -24.10 9.37
N THR A 264 12.90 -24.54 8.13
CA THR A 264 13.78 -24.26 7.00
C THR A 264 13.00 -24.25 5.70
N MET A 265 13.45 -23.47 4.75
CA MET A 265 12.96 -23.47 3.38
C MET A 265 13.69 -24.50 2.50
N ASP A 266 14.68 -25.22 3.03
CA ASP A 266 15.42 -26.24 2.28
C ASP A 266 14.47 -27.34 1.79
N GLY A 267 14.59 -27.67 0.50
CA GLY A 267 13.71 -28.62 -0.17
C GLY A 267 12.35 -28.07 -0.62
N LEU A 268 11.96 -26.85 -0.19
CA LEU A 268 10.74 -26.18 -0.63
C LEU A 268 10.95 -25.33 -1.89
N TRP A 269 12.15 -24.79 -2.07
CA TRP A 269 12.53 -23.99 -3.23
C TRP A 269 13.78 -24.53 -3.93
N LEU A 270 13.93 -24.17 -5.20
CA LEU A 270 15.13 -24.40 -5.98
C LEU A 270 16.11 -23.24 -5.79
N PRO A 271 17.42 -23.40 -6.08
CA PRO A 271 18.42 -22.34 -5.92
C PRO A 271 18.04 -21.01 -6.62
N HIS A 272 17.57 -21.08 -7.86
CA HIS A 272 17.14 -19.88 -8.61
C HIS A 272 15.86 -19.24 -8.05
N GLU A 273 14.95 -20.02 -7.46
CA GLU A 273 13.75 -19.49 -6.80
C GLU A 273 14.12 -18.77 -5.49
N ARG A 274 15.07 -19.30 -4.73
CA ARG A 274 15.62 -18.63 -3.55
C ARG A 274 16.19 -17.26 -3.90
N GLU A 275 16.98 -17.19 -4.98
CA GLU A 275 17.52 -15.92 -5.48
C GLU A 275 16.41 -14.95 -5.88
N ALA A 276 15.41 -15.40 -6.65
CA ALA A 276 14.28 -14.60 -7.09
C ALA A 276 13.42 -14.09 -5.91
N VAL A 277 13.17 -14.92 -4.89
CA VAL A 277 12.50 -14.50 -3.64
C VAL A 277 13.33 -13.45 -2.90
N GLY A 278 14.66 -13.64 -2.83
CA GLY A 278 15.60 -12.68 -2.25
C GLY A 278 15.57 -11.33 -2.96
N ASP A 279 15.58 -11.32 -4.28
CA ASP A 279 15.48 -10.10 -5.09
C ASP A 279 14.14 -9.38 -4.89
N PHE A 280 13.04 -10.14 -4.86
CA PHE A 280 11.71 -9.61 -4.61
C PHE A 280 11.63 -8.91 -3.24
N LEU A 281 12.21 -9.51 -2.22
CA LEU A 281 12.22 -9.02 -0.83
C LEU A 281 13.49 -8.20 -0.49
N GLY A 282 14.18 -7.66 -1.48
CA GLY A 282 15.47 -6.99 -1.32
C GLY A 282 15.49 -5.82 -0.32
N LEU A 283 14.32 -5.23 -0.04
CA LEU A 283 14.15 -4.17 0.97
C LEU A 283 13.47 -4.63 2.26
N ALA A 284 13.26 -5.94 2.43
CA ALA A 284 12.56 -6.44 3.60
C ALA A 284 13.34 -6.16 4.90
N MET A 285 12.63 -5.60 5.87
CA MET A 285 13.08 -5.38 7.22
C MET A 285 12.79 -6.64 8.04
N VAL A 286 13.75 -7.58 8.05
CA VAL A 286 13.67 -8.84 8.82
C VAL A 286 14.70 -8.81 9.90
N GLY A 287 14.29 -9.01 11.16
CA GLY A 287 15.20 -9.08 12.32
C GLY A 287 14.64 -8.49 13.61
N SER A 288 15.54 -8.38 14.58
CA SER A 288 15.33 -7.69 15.86
C SER A 288 15.19 -6.18 15.66
N PRO A 289 14.66 -5.43 16.64
CA PRO A 289 14.54 -3.97 16.57
C PRO A 289 15.86 -3.27 16.23
N GLN A 290 16.99 -3.75 16.77
CA GLN A 290 18.32 -3.19 16.51
C GLN A 290 18.73 -3.35 15.05
N LYS A 291 18.53 -4.54 14.48
CA LYS A 291 18.86 -4.83 13.08
C LYS A 291 17.95 -4.03 12.12
N ILE A 292 16.66 -3.92 12.46
CA ILE A 292 15.70 -3.15 11.68
C ILE A 292 16.06 -1.66 11.69
N ARG A 293 16.39 -1.09 12.87
CA ARG A 293 16.85 0.30 12.99
C ARG A 293 18.02 0.59 12.05
N ALA A 294 19.07 -0.22 12.11
CA ALA A 294 20.25 -0.02 11.27
C ALA A 294 19.91 -0.05 9.76
N LYS A 295 19.03 -0.98 9.33
CA LYS A 295 18.58 -1.06 7.94
C LYS A 295 17.73 0.16 7.53
N LEU A 296 16.85 0.65 8.42
CA LEU A 296 16.01 1.82 8.15
C LEU A 296 16.84 3.09 8.03
N GLU A 297 17.83 3.27 8.90
CA GLU A 297 18.74 4.42 8.83
C GLU A 297 19.46 4.47 7.47
N VAL A 298 19.98 3.34 6.99
CA VAL A 298 20.61 3.24 5.66
C VAL A 298 19.60 3.56 4.55
N LEU A 299 18.38 3.00 4.60
CA LEU A 299 17.35 3.26 3.60
C LEU A 299 16.98 4.74 3.54
N ILE A 300 16.79 5.37 4.70
CA ILE A 300 16.45 6.79 4.80
C ILE A 300 17.59 7.68 4.29
N GLU A 301 18.83 7.38 4.65
CA GLU A 301 20.00 8.10 4.14
C GLU A 301 20.07 8.06 2.61
N GLN A 302 19.89 6.89 2.02
CA GLN A 302 19.98 6.70 0.57
C GLN A 302 18.81 7.31 -0.21
N THR A 303 17.60 7.30 0.35
CA THR A 303 16.38 7.68 -0.36
C THR A 303 15.85 9.06 0.00
N GLN A 304 16.14 9.54 1.21
CA GLN A 304 15.56 10.77 1.77
C GLN A 304 14.02 10.75 1.69
N ALA A 305 13.40 9.55 1.89
CA ALA A 305 11.96 9.38 1.89
C ALA A 305 11.29 10.20 3.00
N ASP A 306 10.06 10.63 2.77
CA ASP A 306 9.25 11.39 3.72
C ASP A 306 8.43 10.45 4.61
N GLU A 307 8.09 9.28 4.08
CA GLU A 307 7.24 8.30 4.74
C GLU A 307 7.61 6.88 4.30
N LEU A 308 7.52 5.93 5.23
CA LEU A 308 7.64 4.50 4.95
C LEU A 308 6.30 3.83 5.26
N ILE A 309 5.78 3.06 4.32
CA ILE A 309 4.55 2.30 4.50
C ILE A 309 4.86 0.80 4.52
N PHE A 310 4.55 0.15 5.63
CA PHE A 310 4.98 -1.23 5.88
C PHE A 310 3.88 -2.23 5.56
N THR A 311 4.26 -3.33 4.91
CA THR A 311 3.45 -4.55 4.79
C THR A 311 3.98 -5.60 5.76
N CYS A 312 3.10 -6.27 6.48
CA CYS A 312 3.49 -7.36 7.39
C CYS A 312 2.53 -8.54 7.20
N ASP A 313 2.96 -9.53 6.44
CA ASP A 313 2.16 -10.70 6.06
C ASP A 313 2.58 -11.94 6.87
N LEU A 314 2.59 -11.83 8.21
CA LEU A 314 2.86 -12.95 9.10
C LEU A 314 1.62 -13.83 9.28
N TYR A 315 1.83 -15.13 9.49
CA TYR A 315 0.76 -16.12 9.58
C TYR A 315 -0.15 -15.91 10.80
N GLU A 316 0.45 -15.78 11.99
CA GLU A 316 -0.31 -15.49 13.20
C GLU A 316 -0.57 -13.99 13.35
N HIS A 317 -1.81 -13.64 13.65
CA HIS A 317 -2.20 -12.24 13.82
C HIS A 317 -1.48 -11.58 15.00
N ALA A 318 -1.24 -12.32 16.08
CA ALA A 318 -0.50 -11.83 17.24
C ALA A 318 0.95 -11.44 16.86
N ASP A 319 1.62 -12.23 16.02
CA ASP A 319 2.97 -11.90 15.53
C ASP A 319 2.97 -10.66 14.65
N ARG A 320 1.91 -10.46 13.85
CA ARG A 320 1.74 -9.22 13.06
C ARG A 320 1.63 -8.00 13.97
N LEU A 321 0.78 -8.05 15.00
CA LEU A 321 0.62 -6.95 15.95
C LEU A 321 1.93 -6.65 16.66
N HIS A 322 2.62 -7.68 17.15
CA HIS A 322 3.90 -7.54 17.83
C HIS A 322 5.00 -6.98 16.92
N SER A 323 5.02 -7.38 15.65
CA SER A 323 5.95 -6.85 14.65
C SER A 323 5.79 -5.34 14.46
N TYR A 324 4.55 -4.83 14.40
CA TYR A 324 4.28 -3.39 14.34
C TYR A 324 4.57 -2.66 15.65
N GLU A 325 4.36 -3.31 16.80
CA GLU A 325 4.72 -2.76 18.11
C GLU A 325 6.24 -2.56 18.23
N LEU A 326 7.04 -3.58 17.87
CA LEU A 326 8.49 -3.49 17.85
C LEU A 326 8.99 -2.38 16.92
N LEU A 327 8.38 -2.26 15.74
CA LEU A 327 8.71 -1.17 14.82
C LEU A 327 8.37 0.21 15.43
N ALA A 328 7.24 0.33 16.15
CA ALA A 328 6.89 1.57 16.84
C ALA A 328 7.90 1.96 17.92
N GLN A 329 8.52 0.97 18.59
CA GLN A 329 9.62 1.24 19.53
C GLN A 329 10.86 1.76 18.81
N VAL A 330 11.17 1.21 17.62
CA VAL A 330 12.27 1.70 16.77
C VAL A 330 12.05 3.16 16.35
N MET A 331 10.80 3.56 16.09
CA MET A 331 10.46 4.96 15.75
C MET A 331 10.71 5.96 16.89
N LYS A 332 10.48 5.54 18.13
CA LYS A 332 10.51 6.43 19.32
C LYS A 332 11.88 6.65 19.91
N GLY A 333 12.85 5.89 19.51
CA GLY A 333 14.21 6.08 19.99
C GLY A 333 14.97 4.96 20.44
#